data_1dbcf95a5ab522dce7da5041f55b0651
#
_entry.id   1dbcf95a5ab522dce7da5041f55b0651
#
_cell.length_a   1.000
_cell.length_b   1.000
_cell.length_c   1.000
_cell.angle_alpha   90.00
_cell.angle_beta   90.00
_cell.angle_gamma   90.00
#
_symmetry.space_group_name_H-M   'P 1'
#
loop_
_entity.id
_entity.type
_entity.pdbx_description
1 polymer ?
#
loop_
_entity_poly.entity_id
_entity_poly.type
_entity_poly.pdbx_seq_one_letter_code
_entity_poly.pdbx_strand_id
1 'polypeptide(L)'
;MENIISMHHLPATIRAAMEIQTSRVDGYPLLILGPVGVGKSQVPVQVAQEEGWEVITVNLCNYQPSEVTGWVTQVGDVMSQLLPDWAQRVFDAAKAGKKTVIIFEEFPQCDIDVQKAAAQVNWDRRVAGHRLPEDCLIIANGNRKADKAAVKSIPEHQVSRFTILTLEAELDPTLEHFAKIGVAPEVTTYLTQFPDGLHRHVADGTPFPCPRTWVAVSDVVKGGFPKAVETPLIAGAIGVGEQAKFTGFLRIWRDLVAPSKVFADPL
;
A
#
# COMPACT_ATOMS: atom_id res chain seq x y z
N MET A 1 11.75 4.62 -19.71
CA MET A 1 12.18 3.77 -18.56
C MET A 1 11.33 4.13 -17.37
N GLU A 2 10.70 3.17 -16.72
CA GLU A 2 9.99 3.42 -15.45
C GLU A 2 11.01 3.75 -14.36
N ASN A 3 10.67 4.71 -13.49
CA ASN A 3 11.49 5.05 -12.33
C ASN A 3 11.23 4.03 -11.21
N ILE A 4 11.87 2.86 -11.32
CA ILE A 4 11.75 1.78 -10.34
C ILE A 4 12.60 2.12 -9.13
N ILE A 5 11.98 2.12 -7.96
CA ILE A 5 12.63 2.31 -6.67
C ILE A 5 12.55 1.00 -5.86
N SER A 6 13.65 0.63 -5.23
CA SER A 6 13.64 -0.50 -4.30
C SER A 6 12.84 -0.20 -3.05
N MET A 7 12.15 -1.21 -2.53
CA MET A 7 11.42 -1.14 -1.27
C MET A 7 12.32 -0.73 -0.08
N HIS A 8 13.61 -1.05 -0.12
CA HIS A 8 14.58 -0.59 0.89
C HIS A 8 14.72 0.93 0.94
N HIS A 9 14.62 1.59 -0.22
CA HIS A 9 14.79 3.04 -0.32
C HIS A 9 13.49 3.82 -0.13
N LEU A 10 12.34 3.17 -0.24
CA LEU A 10 11.04 3.83 -0.14
C LEU A 10 10.86 4.61 1.18
N PRO A 11 11.18 4.06 2.37
CA PRO A 11 11.06 4.81 3.62
C PRO A 11 11.90 6.09 3.64
N ALA A 12 13.15 6.03 3.20
CA ALA A 12 14.03 7.19 3.13
C ALA A 12 13.51 8.23 2.12
N THR A 13 12.98 7.78 0.98
CA THR A 13 12.39 8.66 -0.03
C THR A 13 11.15 9.37 0.48
N ILE A 14 10.30 8.69 1.25
CA ILE A 14 9.12 9.30 1.88
C ILE A 14 9.55 10.35 2.92
N ARG A 15 10.54 10.06 3.78
CA ARG A 15 11.08 11.04 4.73
C ARG A 15 11.63 12.28 4.04
N ALA A 16 12.39 12.10 2.96
CA ALA A 16 12.87 13.22 2.16
C ALA A 16 11.72 14.04 1.57
N ALA A 17 10.66 13.41 1.07
CA ALA A 17 9.48 14.10 0.57
C ALA A 17 8.73 14.86 1.67
N MET A 18 8.65 14.31 2.90
CA MET A 18 8.10 14.99 4.08
C MET A 18 8.90 16.24 4.43
N GLU A 19 10.23 16.15 4.41
CA GLU A 19 11.13 17.28 4.66
C GLU A 19 11.01 18.35 3.57
N ILE A 20 11.01 17.96 2.28
CA ILE A 20 10.81 18.87 1.17
C ILE A 20 9.47 19.61 1.30
N GLN A 21 8.39 18.89 1.66
CA GLN A 21 7.06 19.49 1.81
C GLN A 21 7.04 20.56 2.90
N THR A 22 7.69 20.35 4.04
CA THR A 22 7.74 21.35 5.12
C THR A 22 8.51 22.63 4.79
N SER A 23 9.32 22.58 3.74
CA SER A 23 10.10 23.74 3.24
C SER A 23 9.46 24.44 2.04
N ARG A 24 8.27 23.99 1.59
CA ARG A 24 7.60 24.49 0.38
C ARG A 24 6.20 24.99 0.67
N VAL A 25 5.85 26.07 0.02
CA VAL A 25 4.46 26.57 -0.04
C VAL A 25 3.62 25.74 -1.02
N ASP A 26 4.20 25.32 -2.14
CA ASP A 26 3.56 24.49 -3.14
C ASP A 26 3.64 23.01 -2.76
N GLY A 27 2.72 22.18 -3.31
CA GLY A 27 2.71 20.76 -3.06
C GLY A 27 3.91 20.01 -3.63
N TYR A 28 4.28 18.92 -2.98
CA TYR A 28 5.22 17.92 -3.48
C TYR A 28 4.55 16.54 -3.51
N PRO A 29 3.49 16.36 -4.32
CA PRO A 29 2.73 15.12 -4.29
C PRO A 29 3.53 13.95 -4.88
N LEU A 30 3.49 12.82 -4.17
CA LEU A 30 4.04 11.56 -4.65
C LEU A 30 2.93 10.70 -5.26
N LEU A 31 3.27 9.96 -6.32
CA LEU A 31 2.45 8.88 -6.85
C LEU A 31 3.24 7.57 -6.81
N ILE A 32 2.83 6.65 -5.95
CA ILE A 32 3.48 5.36 -5.77
C ILE A 32 2.68 4.30 -6.54
N LEU A 33 3.28 3.76 -7.59
CA LEU A 33 2.71 2.74 -8.44
C LEU A 33 3.40 1.39 -8.21
N GLY A 34 2.68 0.30 -8.41
CA GLY A 34 3.27 -1.05 -8.33
C GLY A 34 2.20 -2.14 -8.23
N PRO A 35 2.60 -3.40 -8.22
CA PRO A 35 1.65 -4.51 -8.19
C PRO A 35 0.89 -4.60 -6.85
N VAL A 36 -0.15 -5.43 -6.84
CA VAL A 36 -0.99 -5.63 -5.65
C VAL A 36 -0.19 -6.26 -4.51
N GLY A 37 -0.41 -5.76 -3.28
CA GLY A 37 0.10 -6.41 -2.08
C GLY A 37 1.58 -6.18 -1.75
N VAL A 38 2.28 -5.26 -2.45
CA VAL A 38 3.71 -4.96 -2.22
C VAL A 38 4.00 -3.89 -1.16
N GLY A 39 2.98 -3.35 -0.48
CA GLY A 39 3.19 -2.39 0.61
C GLY A 39 3.06 -0.91 0.24
N LYS A 40 2.52 -0.56 -0.95
CA LYS A 40 2.33 0.82 -1.41
C LYS A 40 1.62 1.75 -0.41
N SER A 41 0.63 1.24 0.29
CA SER A 41 -0.12 1.98 1.33
C SER A 41 0.53 1.84 2.71
N GLN A 42 1.04 0.65 3.02
CA GLN A 42 1.50 0.33 4.37
C GLN A 42 2.80 1.04 4.73
N VAL A 43 3.75 1.11 3.80
CA VAL A 43 5.05 1.77 4.06
C VAL A 43 4.89 3.27 4.32
N PRO A 44 4.12 4.05 3.54
CA PRO A 44 3.86 5.46 3.86
C PRO A 44 3.19 5.66 5.22
N VAL A 45 2.23 4.80 5.59
CA VAL A 45 1.57 4.84 6.91
C VAL A 45 2.59 4.62 8.02
N GLN A 46 3.41 3.57 7.91
CA GLN A 46 4.43 3.24 8.90
C GLN A 46 5.44 4.38 9.07
N VAL A 47 5.97 4.91 7.97
CA VAL A 47 6.94 6.02 8.02
C VAL A 47 6.33 7.25 8.67
N ALA A 48 5.09 7.62 8.31
CA ALA A 48 4.42 8.77 8.89
C ALA A 48 4.21 8.59 10.41
N GLN A 49 3.84 7.39 10.86
CA GLN A 49 3.68 7.07 12.27
C GLN A 49 5.01 7.13 13.03
N GLU A 50 6.10 6.61 12.45
CA GLU A 50 7.45 6.69 13.02
C GLU A 50 7.93 8.13 13.19
N GLU A 51 7.58 9.02 12.25
CA GLU A 51 7.90 10.46 12.30
C GLU A 51 6.90 11.30 13.13
N GLY A 52 5.87 10.66 13.71
CA GLY A 52 4.86 11.34 14.53
C GLY A 52 3.86 12.20 13.74
N TRP A 53 3.72 11.96 12.43
CA TRP A 53 2.74 12.64 11.60
C TRP A 53 1.38 11.95 11.69
N GLU A 54 0.30 12.74 11.62
CA GLU A 54 -1.06 12.22 11.54
C GLU A 54 -1.32 11.67 10.14
N VAL A 55 -1.91 10.46 10.07
CA VAL A 55 -2.21 9.79 8.80
C VAL A 55 -3.69 9.87 8.50
N ILE A 56 -4.03 10.32 7.30
CA ILE A 56 -5.41 10.42 6.80
C ILE A 56 -5.49 9.66 5.48
N THR A 57 -6.10 8.49 5.50
CA THR A 57 -6.28 7.63 4.33
C THR A 57 -7.66 7.85 3.71
N VAL A 58 -7.67 8.04 2.39
CA VAL A 58 -8.87 8.25 1.57
C VAL A 58 -8.84 7.27 0.40
N ASN A 59 -9.71 6.28 0.40
CA ASN A 59 -9.86 5.38 -0.75
C ASN A 59 -10.75 6.04 -1.80
N LEU A 60 -10.14 6.55 -2.86
CA LEU A 60 -10.82 7.34 -3.90
C LEU A 60 -11.87 6.55 -4.68
N CYS A 61 -11.79 5.22 -4.74
CA CYS A 61 -12.82 4.41 -5.38
C CYS A 61 -14.18 4.46 -4.68
N ASN A 62 -14.22 4.88 -3.41
CA ASN A 62 -15.43 5.02 -2.63
C ASN A 62 -16.02 6.44 -2.65
N TYR A 63 -15.41 7.38 -3.38
CA TYR A 63 -15.73 8.79 -3.34
C TYR A 63 -16.30 9.30 -4.66
N GLN A 64 -17.16 10.31 -4.58
CA GLN A 64 -17.56 11.15 -5.70
C GLN A 64 -16.68 12.41 -5.76
N PRO A 65 -16.59 13.10 -6.90
CA PRO A 65 -15.77 14.31 -7.03
C PRO A 65 -16.05 15.38 -5.97
N SER A 66 -17.32 15.59 -5.62
CA SER A 66 -17.73 16.55 -4.60
C SER A 66 -17.33 16.14 -3.17
N GLU A 67 -17.16 14.86 -2.90
CA GLU A 67 -16.68 14.36 -1.61
C GLU A 67 -15.16 14.52 -1.47
N VAL A 68 -14.46 14.70 -2.59
CA VAL A 68 -13.03 15.01 -2.60
C VAL A 68 -12.78 16.52 -2.49
N THR A 69 -13.51 17.35 -3.24
CA THR A 69 -13.25 18.80 -3.33
C THR A 69 -14.13 19.66 -2.42
N GLY A 70 -15.21 19.13 -1.92
CA GLY A 70 -16.20 19.82 -1.10
C GLY A 70 -17.58 19.82 -1.74
N TRP A 71 -18.60 19.67 -0.91
CA TRP A 71 -20.01 19.63 -1.32
C TRP A 71 -20.57 21.04 -1.47
N VAL A 72 -21.13 21.35 -2.63
CA VAL A 72 -21.75 22.64 -2.90
C VAL A 72 -23.02 22.81 -2.07
N THR A 73 -23.13 23.92 -1.34
CA THR A 73 -24.31 24.31 -0.56
C THR A 73 -24.62 25.78 -0.76
N GLN A 74 -25.83 26.18 -0.43
CA GLN A 74 -26.23 27.59 -0.45
C GLN A 74 -26.14 28.18 0.97
N VAL A 75 -25.49 29.34 1.07
CA VAL A 75 -25.42 30.12 2.31
C VAL A 75 -25.87 31.55 1.98
N GLY A 76 -27.09 31.90 2.38
CA GLY A 76 -27.74 33.14 1.92
C GLY A 76 -27.91 33.15 0.40
N ASP A 77 -27.44 34.17 -0.27
CA ASP A 77 -27.51 34.33 -1.73
C ASP A 77 -26.22 33.86 -2.45
N VAL A 78 -25.30 33.18 -1.74
CA VAL A 78 -24.02 32.76 -2.28
C VAL A 78 -23.91 31.23 -2.26
N MET A 79 -23.34 30.66 -3.33
CA MET A 79 -22.91 29.27 -3.35
C MET A 79 -21.60 29.14 -2.57
N SER A 80 -21.55 28.19 -1.64
CA SER A 80 -20.38 27.87 -0.83
C SER A 80 -20.09 26.36 -0.92
N GLN A 81 -18.99 25.92 -0.33
CA GLN A 81 -18.64 24.51 -0.27
C GLN A 81 -18.47 24.07 1.18
N LEU A 82 -19.06 22.94 1.53
CA LEU A 82 -18.83 22.26 2.80
C LEU A 82 -17.53 21.48 2.71
N LEU A 83 -16.75 21.52 3.77
CA LEU A 83 -15.48 20.80 3.87
C LEU A 83 -15.76 19.29 3.98
N PRO A 84 -15.08 18.43 3.21
CA PRO A 84 -15.14 16.97 3.40
C PRO A 84 -14.55 16.56 4.76
N ASP A 85 -15.04 15.48 5.34
CA ASP A 85 -14.58 14.95 6.62
C ASP A 85 -13.06 14.72 6.66
N TRP A 86 -12.51 14.10 5.63
CA TRP A 86 -11.07 13.86 5.55
C TRP A 86 -10.25 15.17 5.61
N ALA A 87 -10.73 16.24 4.97
CA ALA A 87 -10.06 17.53 4.97
C ALA A 87 -10.25 18.25 6.33
N GLN A 88 -11.42 18.12 6.95
CA GLN A 88 -11.66 18.64 8.30
C GLN A 88 -10.63 18.05 9.29
N ARG A 89 -10.34 16.74 9.20
CA ARG A 89 -9.32 16.06 10.02
C ARG A 89 -7.93 16.64 9.81
N VAL A 90 -7.57 17.00 8.55
CA VAL A 90 -6.29 17.68 8.28
C VAL A 90 -6.18 19.01 9.00
N PHE A 91 -7.25 19.83 8.92
CA PHE A 91 -7.25 21.15 9.58
C PHE A 91 -7.26 21.04 11.10
N ASP A 92 -7.94 20.05 11.67
CA ASP A 92 -7.97 19.82 13.11
C ASP A 92 -6.63 19.30 13.63
N ALA A 93 -5.94 18.44 12.87
CA ALA A 93 -4.56 18.03 13.16
C ALA A 93 -3.61 19.25 13.15
N ALA A 94 -3.71 20.10 12.15
CA ALA A 94 -2.89 21.31 12.05
C ALA A 94 -3.15 22.28 13.22
N LYS A 95 -4.41 22.49 13.64
CA LYS A 95 -4.75 23.27 14.84
C LYS A 95 -4.12 22.68 16.10
N ALA A 96 -3.98 21.36 16.16
CA ALA A 96 -3.31 20.65 17.25
C ALA A 96 -1.77 20.64 17.13
N GLY A 97 -1.20 21.38 16.17
CA GLY A 97 0.25 21.43 15.92
C GLY A 97 0.84 20.16 15.32
N LYS A 98 0.02 19.29 14.76
CA LYS A 98 0.45 18.05 14.11
C LYS A 98 0.66 18.25 12.60
N LYS A 99 1.72 17.65 12.09
CA LYS A 99 1.94 17.47 10.65
C LYS A 99 1.10 16.31 10.13
N THR A 100 0.72 16.33 8.85
CA THR A 100 -0.16 15.32 8.27
C THR A 100 0.37 14.70 7.00
N VAL A 101 0.05 13.42 6.79
CA VAL A 101 0.17 12.75 5.49
C VAL A 101 -1.22 12.33 5.05
N ILE A 102 -1.65 12.81 3.88
CA ILE A 102 -2.86 12.34 3.21
C ILE A 102 -2.44 11.23 2.25
N ILE A 103 -3.09 10.08 2.33
CA ILE A 103 -2.88 8.95 1.41
C ILE A 103 -4.14 8.76 0.58
N PHE A 104 -4.07 9.13 -0.70
CA PHE A 104 -5.10 8.85 -1.70
C PHE A 104 -4.88 7.46 -2.29
N GLU A 105 -5.65 6.50 -1.81
CA GLU A 105 -5.57 5.11 -2.28
C GLU A 105 -6.36 4.90 -3.57
N GLU A 106 -5.85 3.97 -4.38
CA GLU A 106 -6.47 3.52 -5.63
C GLU A 106 -6.68 4.66 -6.65
N PHE A 107 -5.77 5.66 -6.66
CA PHE A 107 -5.87 6.83 -7.52
C PHE A 107 -6.02 6.48 -9.02
N PRO A 108 -5.24 5.55 -9.63
CA PRO A 108 -5.43 5.18 -11.03
C PRO A 108 -6.66 4.30 -11.29
N GLN A 109 -7.24 3.70 -10.25
CA GLN A 109 -8.39 2.82 -10.36
C GLN A 109 -9.73 3.54 -10.24
N CYS A 110 -9.78 4.68 -9.55
CA CYS A 110 -11.02 5.43 -9.34
C CYS A 110 -11.55 6.06 -10.64
N ASP A 111 -12.74 6.63 -10.61
CA ASP A 111 -13.33 7.28 -11.76
C ASP A 111 -12.52 8.50 -12.20
N ILE A 112 -12.51 8.76 -13.53
CA ILE A 112 -11.69 9.83 -14.11
C ILE A 112 -12.01 11.22 -13.53
N ASP A 113 -13.25 11.46 -13.16
CA ASP A 113 -13.64 12.73 -12.56
C ASP A 113 -13.20 12.84 -11.10
N VAL A 114 -13.14 11.72 -10.37
CA VAL A 114 -12.53 11.64 -9.04
C VAL A 114 -11.01 11.83 -9.14
N GLN A 115 -10.34 11.24 -10.17
CA GLN A 115 -8.92 11.50 -10.41
C GLN A 115 -8.65 12.99 -10.65
N LYS A 116 -9.49 13.67 -11.46
CA LYS A 116 -9.37 15.13 -11.71
C LYS A 116 -9.54 15.92 -10.41
N ALA A 117 -10.53 15.59 -9.60
CA ALA A 117 -10.79 16.24 -8.31
C ALA A 117 -9.60 16.07 -7.36
N ALA A 118 -9.09 14.85 -7.20
CA ALA A 118 -7.93 14.58 -6.36
C ALA A 118 -6.65 15.24 -6.89
N ALA A 119 -6.43 15.23 -8.21
CA ALA A 119 -5.29 15.92 -8.83
C ALA A 119 -5.33 17.43 -8.62
N GLN A 120 -6.51 18.04 -8.64
CA GLN A 120 -6.68 19.45 -8.32
C GLN A 120 -6.30 19.73 -6.85
N VAL A 121 -6.77 18.92 -5.91
CA VAL A 121 -6.38 19.04 -4.49
C VAL A 121 -4.87 18.90 -4.32
N ASN A 122 -4.26 17.93 -5.01
CA ASN A 122 -2.81 17.69 -4.92
C ASN A 122 -2.00 18.90 -5.42
N TRP A 123 -2.44 19.54 -6.49
CA TRP A 123 -1.71 20.62 -7.11
C TRP A 123 -2.03 21.98 -6.49
N ASP A 124 -3.33 22.32 -6.41
CA ASP A 124 -3.76 23.62 -5.92
C ASP A 124 -3.66 23.74 -4.40
N ARG A 125 -3.51 22.60 -3.72
CA ARG A 125 -3.51 22.49 -2.25
C ARG A 125 -4.70 23.18 -1.62
N ARG A 126 -5.89 23.03 -2.25
CA ARG A 126 -7.14 23.64 -1.80
C ARG A 126 -8.26 22.62 -1.80
N VAL A 127 -9.10 22.70 -0.76
CA VAL A 127 -10.32 21.93 -0.61
C VAL A 127 -11.42 22.87 -0.11
N ALA A 128 -12.58 22.88 -0.77
CA ALA A 128 -13.69 23.77 -0.42
C ALA A 128 -13.26 25.25 -0.24
N GLY A 129 -12.32 25.73 -1.08
CA GLY A 129 -11.76 27.07 -0.99
C GLY A 129 -10.66 27.27 0.06
N HIS A 130 -10.50 26.35 1.02
CA HIS A 130 -9.48 26.40 2.06
C HIS A 130 -8.15 25.84 1.58
N ARG A 131 -7.05 26.54 1.90
CA ARG A 131 -5.70 26.06 1.60
C ARG A 131 -5.29 25.00 2.64
N LEU A 132 -4.74 23.88 2.16
CA LEU A 132 -4.15 22.87 3.04
C LEU A 132 -2.92 23.42 3.77
N PRO A 133 -2.68 22.98 5.02
CA PRO A 133 -1.49 23.35 5.79
C PRO A 133 -0.19 23.04 5.01
N GLU A 134 0.86 23.84 5.24
CA GLU A 134 2.18 23.62 4.62
C GLU A 134 2.76 22.25 5.02
N ASP A 135 2.65 21.90 6.29
CA ASP A 135 3.09 20.61 6.85
C ASP A 135 2.11 19.45 6.52
N CYS A 136 1.61 19.40 5.29
CA CYS A 136 0.71 18.36 4.82
C CYS A 136 1.24 17.76 3.53
N LEU A 137 1.85 16.57 3.58
CA LEU A 137 2.26 15.81 2.40
C LEU A 137 1.09 15.03 1.83
N ILE A 138 1.00 14.97 0.50
CA ILE A 138 0.02 14.15 -0.21
C ILE A 138 0.74 13.03 -0.94
N ILE A 139 0.32 11.80 -0.69
CA ILE A 139 0.80 10.60 -1.38
C ILE A 139 -0.42 9.94 -2.05
N ALA A 140 -0.40 9.81 -3.36
CA ALA A 140 -1.33 8.96 -4.09
C ALA A 140 -0.69 7.60 -4.35
N ASN A 141 -1.46 6.54 -4.34
CA ASN A 141 -0.97 5.22 -4.70
C ASN A 141 -1.96 4.46 -5.58
N GLY A 142 -1.48 3.41 -6.21
CA GLY A 142 -2.31 2.50 -6.98
C GLY A 142 -1.53 1.49 -7.79
N ASN A 143 -2.26 0.71 -8.60
CA ASN A 143 -1.64 -0.30 -9.45
C ASN A 143 -1.23 0.33 -10.79
N ARG A 144 -0.28 -0.33 -11.48
CA ARG A 144 0.13 0.06 -12.83
C ARG A 144 -0.83 -0.52 -13.86
N LYS A 145 -0.90 0.11 -15.02
CA LYS A 145 -1.64 -0.44 -16.17
C LYS A 145 -1.09 -1.81 -16.59
N ALA A 146 0.22 -2.01 -16.47
CA ALA A 146 0.88 -3.28 -16.75
C ALA A 146 0.41 -4.43 -15.84
N ASP A 147 -0.03 -4.12 -14.63
CA ASP A 147 -0.51 -5.12 -13.67
C ASP A 147 -1.95 -5.59 -13.96
N LYS A 148 -2.57 -5.14 -15.06
CA LYS A 148 -3.93 -5.52 -15.51
C LYS A 148 -5.03 -5.40 -14.44
N ALA A 149 -4.88 -4.51 -13.48
CA ALA A 149 -5.72 -4.35 -12.31
C ALA A 149 -6.78 -3.24 -12.50
N ALA A 150 -7.59 -3.29 -13.55
CA ALA A 150 -8.67 -2.33 -13.86
C ALA A 150 -8.23 -0.84 -13.81
N VAL A 151 -6.97 -0.57 -14.15
CA VAL A 151 -6.37 0.77 -14.08
C VAL A 151 -6.84 1.62 -15.26
N LYS A 152 -7.37 2.80 -14.95
CA LYS A 152 -7.68 3.84 -15.94
C LYS A 152 -6.41 4.63 -16.26
N SER A 153 -6.30 5.16 -17.47
CA SER A 153 -5.15 5.99 -17.85
C SER A 153 -5.19 7.30 -17.07
N ILE A 154 -4.07 7.64 -16.44
CA ILE A 154 -3.88 8.97 -15.84
C ILE A 154 -3.64 9.95 -16.99
N PRO A 155 -4.42 11.05 -17.09
CA PRO A 155 -4.20 12.05 -18.13
C PRO A 155 -2.80 12.67 -18.06
N GLU A 156 -2.16 12.91 -19.21
CA GLU A 156 -0.77 13.41 -19.27
C GLU A 156 -0.53 14.70 -18.48
N HIS A 157 -1.50 15.62 -18.50
CA HIS A 157 -1.43 16.86 -17.73
C HIS A 157 -1.45 16.64 -16.21
N GLN A 158 -1.87 15.48 -15.74
CA GLN A 158 -1.80 15.09 -14.32
C GLN A 158 -0.48 14.38 -14.00
N VAL A 159 0.05 13.59 -14.94
CA VAL A 159 1.35 12.91 -14.78
C VAL A 159 2.45 13.89 -14.42
N SER A 160 2.50 15.04 -15.10
CA SER A 160 3.50 16.10 -14.85
C SER A 160 3.42 16.76 -13.47
N ARG A 161 2.35 16.52 -12.72
CA ARG A 161 2.10 17.11 -11.41
C ARG A 161 2.49 16.20 -10.25
N PHE A 162 2.98 15.00 -10.52
CA PHE A 162 3.41 14.03 -9.52
C PHE A 162 4.89 13.70 -9.66
N THR A 163 5.53 13.46 -8.54
CA THR A 163 6.77 12.68 -8.50
C THR A 163 6.38 11.21 -8.47
N ILE A 164 6.58 10.50 -9.58
CA ILE A 164 6.14 9.13 -9.76
C ILE A 164 7.25 8.16 -9.37
N LEU A 165 6.92 7.25 -8.46
CA LEU A 165 7.77 6.15 -8.01
C LEU A 165 7.11 4.83 -8.38
N THR A 166 7.88 3.91 -8.95
CA THR A 166 7.38 2.57 -9.29
C THR A 166 8.03 1.52 -8.39
N LEU A 167 7.20 0.70 -7.75
CA LEU A 167 7.64 -0.41 -6.92
C LEU A 167 7.50 -1.74 -7.67
N GLU A 168 8.37 -2.68 -7.33
CA GLU A 168 8.28 -4.09 -7.71
C GLU A 168 8.15 -4.95 -6.45
N ALA A 169 7.75 -6.22 -6.64
CA ALA A 169 7.82 -7.20 -5.57
C ALA A 169 9.26 -7.72 -5.47
N GLU A 170 9.96 -7.34 -4.41
CA GLU A 170 11.35 -7.73 -4.15
C GLU A 170 11.41 -8.72 -2.99
N LEU A 171 12.21 -9.79 -3.14
CA LEU A 171 12.28 -10.85 -2.13
C LEU A 171 12.93 -10.36 -0.83
N ASP A 172 14.17 -9.83 -0.92
CA ASP A 172 14.94 -9.48 0.27
C ASP A 172 14.25 -8.46 1.18
N PRO A 173 13.73 -7.30 0.68
CA PRO A 173 12.98 -6.38 1.50
C PRO A 173 11.70 -7.00 2.10
N THR A 174 11.06 -7.91 1.35
CA THR A 174 9.87 -8.61 1.85
C THR A 174 10.23 -9.56 2.98
N LEU A 175 11.30 -10.33 2.87
CA LEU A 175 11.76 -11.23 3.93
C LEU A 175 12.19 -10.47 5.18
N GLU A 176 12.85 -9.33 5.04
CA GLU A 176 13.20 -8.46 6.18
C GLU A 176 11.94 -7.94 6.89
N HIS A 177 10.94 -7.50 6.13
CA HIS A 177 9.66 -7.09 6.69
C HIS A 177 8.96 -8.26 7.37
N PHE A 178 8.95 -9.44 6.76
CA PHE A 178 8.36 -10.65 7.32
C PHE A 178 9.03 -11.06 8.63
N ALA A 179 10.34 -10.94 8.74
CA ALA A 179 11.06 -11.18 9.99
C ALA A 179 10.61 -10.23 11.11
N LYS A 180 10.43 -8.93 10.79
CA LYS A 180 9.98 -7.91 11.75
C LYS A 180 8.57 -8.17 12.28
N ILE A 181 7.65 -8.61 11.42
CA ILE A 181 6.25 -8.90 11.80
C ILE A 181 6.04 -10.36 12.24
N GLY A 182 7.11 -11.16 12.27
CA GLY A 182 7.10 -12.54 12.77
C GLY A 182 6.33 -13.52 11.89
N VAL A 183 6.44 -13.41 10.56
CA VAL A 183 5.91 -14.41 9.62
C VAL A 183 6.51 -15.79 9.90
N ALA A 184 5.71 -16.85 9.74
CA ALA A 184 6.12 -18.22 10.00
C ALA A 184 7.39 -18.61 9.22
N PRO A 185 8.39 -19.28 9.85
CA PRO A 185 9.63 -19.69 9.20
C PRO A 185 9.42 -20.56 7.96
N GLU A 186 8.35 -21.34 7.94
CA GLU A 186 7.96 -22.17 6.81
C GLU A 186 7.72 -21.34 5.55
N VAL A 187 7.05 -20.19 5.71
CA VAL A 187 6.76 -19.28 4.60
C VAL A 187 8.04 -18.59 4.10
N THR A 188 8.85 -18.05 5.02
CA THR A 188 10.09 -17.37 4.65
C THR A 188 11.09 -18.30 4.01
N THR A 189 11.27 -19.53 4.53
CA THR A 189 12.15 -20.54 3.93
C THR A 189 11.65 -21.00 2.56
N TYR A 190 10.33 -21.22 2.42
CA TYR A 190 9.75 -21.55 1.12
C TYR A 190 10.06 -20.48 0.08
N LEU A 191 9.85 -19.21 0.39
CA LEU A 191 10.08 -18.09 -0.53
C LEU A 191 11.56 -17.89 -0.84
N THR A 192 12.45 -18.18 0.11
CA THR A 192 13.91 -18.19 -0.14
C THR A 192 14.31 -19.27 -1.17
N GLN A 193 13.67 -20.44 -1.11
CA GLN A 193 13.93 -21.53 -2.05
C GLN A 193 13.22 -21.35 -3.40
N PHE A 194 12.04 -20.72 -3.39
CA PHE A 194 11.18 -20.52 -4.56
C PHE A 194 10.77 -19.04 -4.69
N PRO A 195 11.71 -18.15 -5.06
CA PRO A 195 11.47 -16.70 -5.15
C PRO A 195 10.31 -16.32 -6.07
N ASP A 196 10.09 -17.06 -7.15
CA ASP A 196 8.99 -16.86 -8.10
C ASP A 196 7.60 -17.04 -7.46
N GLY A 197 7.55 -17.69 -6.30
CA GLY A 197 6.33 -17.83 -5.48
C GLY A 197 5.94 -16.58 -4.72
N LEU A 198 6.81 -15.56 -4.64
CA LEU A 198 6.52 -14.34 -3.88
C LEU A 198 5.35 -13.55 -4.46
N HIS A 199 5.35 -13.37 -5.77
CA HIS A 199 4.33 -12.58 -6.45
C HIS A 199 4.06 -13.13 -7.85
N ARG A 200 2.82 -13.57 -8.08
CA ARG A 200 2.39 -14.05 -9.40
C ARG A 200 0.93 -13.68 -9.64
N HIS A 201 0.70 -12.45 -10.09
CA HIS A 201 -0.63 -11.98 -10.43
C HIS A 201 -1.10 -12.59 -11.76
N VAL A 202 -2.31 -13.15 -11.75
CA VAL A 202 -3.04 -13.59 -12.95
C VAL A 202 -4.37 -12.85 -12.98
N ALA A 203 -4.64 -12.12 -14.07
CA ALA A 203 -5.83 -11.28 -14.19
C ALA A 203 -7.08 -12.09 -14.62
N ASP A 204 -7.36 -13.19 -13.92
CA ASP A 204 -8.50 -14.08 -14.16
C ASP A 204 -9.49 -14.15 -12.99
N GLY A 205 -9.28 -13.32 -11.96
CA GLY A 205 -10.10 -13.30 -10.75
C GLY A 205 -9.81 -14.42 -9.77
N THR A 206 -8.78 -15.26 -10.02
CA THR A 206 -8.38 -16.30 -9.09
C THR A 206 -7.42 -15.78 -8.01
N PRO A 207 -7.39 -16.39 -6.81
CA PRO A 207 -6.38 -16.08 -5.79
C PRO A 207 -4.97 -16.28 -6.32
N PHE A 208 -4.05 -15.40 -5.92
CA PHE A 208 -2.66 -15.44 -6.36
C PHE A 208 -1.71 -15.08 -5.21
N PRO A 209 -0.45 -15.57 -5.24
CA PRO A 209 0.54 -15.25 -4.24
C PRO A 209 1.01 -13.79 -4.39
N CYS A 210 1.06 -13.09 -3.26
CA CYS A 210 1.71 -11.79 -3.10
C CYS A 210 2.14 -11.62 -1.64
N PRO A 211 2.97 -10.63 -1.28
CA PRO A 211 3.41 -10.46 0.11
C PRO A 211 2.25 -10.43 1.13
N ARG A 212 1.16 -9.75 0.81
CA ARG A 212 -0.05 -9.70 1.69
C ARG A 212 -0.67 -11.07 1.91
N THR A 213 -0.82 -11.87 0.87
CA THR A 213 -1.46 -13.20 0.97
C THR A 213 -0.54 -14.20 1.67
N TRP A 214 0.77 -14.06 1.57
CA TRP A 214 1.72 -14.85 2.34
C TRP A 214 1.68 -14.59 3.84
N VAL A 215 1.37 -13.37 4.28
CA VAL A 215 1.09 -13.09 5.69
C VAL A 215 -0.13 -13.87 6.17
N ALA A 216 -1.22 -13.89 5.40
CA ALA A 216 -2.40 -14.69 5.73
C ALA A 216 -2.10 -16.20 5.76
N VAL A 217 -1.28 -16.70 4.82
CA VAL A 217 -0.80 -18.11 4.85
C VAL A 217 0.00 -18.38 6.12
N SER A 218 0.86 -17.47 6.55
CA SER A 218 1.60 -17.58 7.80
C SER A 218 0.68 -17.75 9.01
N ASP A 219 -0.40 -16.99 9.07
CA ASP A 219 -1.36 -17.09 10.17
C ASP A 219 -2.08 -18.45 10.18
N VAL A 220 -2.40 -18.97 8.98
CA VAL A 220 -2.97 -20.34 8.85
C VAL A 220 -1.99 -21.40 9.33
N VAL A 221 -0.71 -21.30 8.95
CA VAL A 221 0.35 -22.25 9.36
C VAL A 221 0.54 -22.23 10.88
N LYS A 222 0.63 -21.04 11.48
CA LYS A 222 0.76 -20.86 12.94
C LYS A 222 -0.45 -21.37 13.72
N GLY A 223 -1.63 -21.34 13.12
CA GLY A 223 -2.86 -21.83 13.73
C GLY A 223 -2.90 -23.33 13.97
N GLY A 224 -2.03 -24.09 13.29
CA GLY A 224 -1.92 -25.55 13.50
C GLY A 224 -3.20 -26.32 13.18
N PHE A 225 -3.96 -25.85 12.19
CA PHE A 225 -5.26 -26.44 11.83
C PHE A 225 -5.12 -27.85 11.22
N PRO A 226 -6.17 -28.70 11.35
CA PRO A 226 -6.23 -29.97 10.63
C PRO A 226 -6.08 -29.73 9.11
N LYS A 227 -5.42 -30.66 8.41
CA LYS A 227 -5.14 -30.56 6.98
C LYS A 227 -6.38 -30.24 6.12
N ALA A 228 -7.55 -30.78 6.52
CA ALA A 228 -8.82 -30.53 5.83
C ALA A 228 -9.27 -29.05 5.89
N VAL A 229 -8.77 -28.27 6.87
CA VAL A 229 -9.03 -26.85 7.05
C VAL A 229 -7.87 -26.01 6.50
N GLU A 230 -6.63 -26.40 6.79
CA GLU A 230 -5.41 -25.71 6.36
C GLU A 230 -5.34 -25.59 4.81
N THR A 231 -5.54 -26.72 4.12
CA THR A 231 -5.41 -26.77 2.65
C THR A 231 -6.32 -25.79 1.91
N PRO A 232 -7.65 -25.74 2.14
CA PRO A 232 -8.51 -24.79 1.45
C PRO A 232 -8.25 -23.33 1.84
N LEU A 233 -7.83 -23.03 3.07
CA LEU A 233 -7.47 -21.67 3.50
C LEU A 233 -6.24 -21.17 2.74
N ILE A 234 -5.21 -22.00 2.62
CA ILE A 234 -3.99 -21.66 1.85
C ILE A 234 -4.35 -21.51 0.37
N ALA A 235 -5.13 -22.43 -0.22
CA ALA A 235 -5.54 -22.35 -1.62
C ALA A 235 -6.35 -21.07 -1.92
N GLY A 236 -7.23 -20.69 -0.99
CA GLY A 236 -8.00 -19.44 -1.08
C GLY A 236 -7.14 -18.17 -0.98
N ALA A 237 -5.95 -18.25 -0.39
CA ALA A 237 -5.03 -17.12 -0.27
C ALA A 237 -4.09 -17.00 -1.47
N ILE A 238 -3.44 -18.09 -1.91
CA ILE A 238 -2.35 -18.06 -2.90
C ILE A 238 -2.64 -18.83 -4.18
N GLY A 239 -3.86 -19.33 -4.35
CA GLY A 239 -4.28 -20.13 -5.49
C GLY A 239 -3.87 -21.60 -5.38
N VAL A 240 -4.60 -22.48 -6.08
CA VAL A 240 -4.44 -23.94 -5.99
C VAL A 240 -3.05 -24.39 -6.44
N GLY A 241 -2.51 -23.78 -7.50
CA GLY A 241 -1.21 -24.15 -8.05
C GLY A 241 -0.05 -23.89 -7.09
N GLU A 242 -0.02 -22.72 -6.45
CA GLU A 242 1.01 -22.38 -5.48
C GLU A 242 0.79 -23.10 -4.14
N GLN A 243 -0.47 -23.25 -3.73
CA GLN A 243 -0.83 -24.05 -2.54
C GLN A 243 -0.29 -25.49 -2.65
N ALA A 244 -0.42 -26.14 -3.80
CA ALA A 244 0.06 -27.52 -3.97
C ALA A 244 1.58 -27.62 -3.76
N LYS A 245 2.36 -26.67 -4.30
CA LYS A 245 3.83 -26.60 -4.11
C LYS A 245 4.16 -26.35 -2.63
N PHE A 246 3.54 -25.36 -2.03
CA PHE A 246 3.78 -24.99 -0.63
C PHE A 246 3.40 -26.12 0.33
N THR A 247 2.28 -26.79 0.11
CA THR A 247 1.87 -27.95 0.93
C THR A 247 2.84 -29.14 0.78
N GLY A 248 3.37 -29.34 -0.43
CA GLY A 248 4.45 -30.32 -0.66
C GLY A 248 5.70 -30.00 0.15
N PHE A 249 6.13 -28.73 0.15
CA PHE A 249 7.23 -28.23 0.97
C PHE A 249 6.95 -28.38 2.47
N LEU A 250 5.75 -28.00 2.96
CA LEU A 250 5.36 -28.11 4.36
C LEU A 250 5.44 -29.54 4.89
N ARG A 251 5.12 -30.55 4.05
CA ARG A 251 5.25 -31.95 4.44
C ARG A 251 6.69 -32.29 4.77
N ILE A 252 7.62 -31.95 3.87
CA ILE A 252 9.05 -32.19 4.07
C ILE A 252 9.55 -31.39 5.28
N TRP A 253 9.17 -30.13 5.40
CA TRP A 253 9.56 -29.25 6.51
C TRP A 253 9.15 -29.82 7.89
N ARG A 254 7.93 -30.32 8.01
CA ARG A 254 7.42 -30.88 9.26
C ARG A 254 8.05 -32.23 9.63
N ASP A 255 8.61 -32.95 8.66
CA ASP A 255 9.34 -34.18 8.86
C ASP A 255 10.84 -33.96 9.19
N LEU A 256 11.35 -32.70 9.06
CA LEU A 256 12.72 -32.37 9.42
C LEU A 256 12.94 -32.47 10.92
N VAL A 257 14.04 -33.11 11.29
CA VAL A 257 14.47 -33.18 12.69
C VAL A 257 14.92 -31.78 13.14
N ALA A 258 14.39 -31.31 14.28
CA ALA A 258 14.81 -30.03 14.81
C ALA A 258 16.34 -29.97 15.02
N PRO A 259 17.02 -28.90 14.62
CA PRO A 259 18.48 -28.78 14.78
C PRO A 259 18.97 -29.07 16.20
N SER A 260 18.18 -28.68 17.21
CA SER A 260 18.46 -28.97 18.62
C SER A 260 18.54 -30.46 18.93
N LYS A 261 17.79 -31.32 18.22
CA LYS A 261 17.87 -32.78 18.40
C LYS A 261 19.11 -33.36 17.71
N VAL A 262 19.49 -32.80 16.55
CA VAL A 262 20.70 -33.21 15.83
C VAL A 262 21.97 -32.85 16.63
N PHE A 263 21.98 -31.71 17.32
CA PHE A 263 23.11 -31.32 18.16
C PHE A 263 23.14 -32.05 19.51
N ALA A 264 21.98 -32.50 20.00
CA ALA A 264 21.92 -33.24 21.25
C ALA A 264 22.33 -34.73 21.08
N ASP A 265 22.16 -35.32 19.91
CA ASP A 265 22.51 -36.70 19.60
C ASP A 265 23.11 -36.76 18.17
N PRO A 266 24.37 -36.35 18.01
CA PRO A 266 25.07 -36.45 16.74
C PRO A 266 25.35 -37.91 16.46
N LEU A 267 24.85 -38.45 15.34
CA LEU A 267 25.12 -39.80 14.81
C LEU A 267 26.57 -40.11 14.75
#